data_2c3c36545fee8ab0792ee71339d667b5
#
_entry.id   2c3c36545fee8ab0792ee71339d667b5
#
_cell.length_a   1.000
_cell.length_b   1.000
_cell.length_c   1.000
_cell.angle_alpha   90.00
_cell.angle_beta   90.00
_cell.angle_gamma   90.00
#
_symmetry.space_group_name_H-M   'P 1'
#
loop_
_entity.id
_entity.type
_entity.pdbx_description
1 polymer ?
#
loop_
_entity_poly.entity_id
_entity_poly.type
_entity_poly.pdbx_seq_one_letter_code
_entity_poly.pdbx_strand_id
1 'polypeptide(L)'
;MKKVIFTLMMVALASASFAQENAETKLWTNKGTVGLNFSQSSFTNWAAGGQNALNWIGTLNYQANYAKNGFKWDNTLSTSLGYSYFNFKDKPIKTDDKIELTSLAGLKATEKLNYSLELAFRSQFANGFDYETDSTHRISKFLAPGYITLGLGVEWVPNKYFSMNFAPITGRVTIVNDSLLAEKGAYGVEAGYFNPNDSTDWISGKHARYEFGARLVAKLDVPIAENINFNSKLELFSNYLDHPLRIDVDWQNQLILKVNSWLNCSIATHLIYDYDVPFFEIDPATSLPSDTPIKGSKVQFKEVLSLGIMFNI
;
A
#
# COMPACT_ATOMS: atom_id res chain seq x y z
N MET A 1 -4.13 -24.08 -2.12
CA MET A 1 -3.13 -23.78 -1.06
C MET A 1 -1.75 -24.41 -1.33
N LYS A 2 -1.61 -25.73 -1.55
CA LYS A 2 -0.29 -26.37 -1.81
C LYS A 2 0.47 -25.81 -3.03
N LYS A 3 -0.22 -25.41 -4.10
CA LYS A 3 0.41 -24.85 -5.32
C LYS A 3 0.97 -23.44 -5.13
N VAL A 4 0.35 -22.60 -4.29
CA VAL A 4 0.82 -21.21 -4.02
C VAL A 4 2.07 -21.22 -3.16
N ILE A 5 2.16 -22.11 -2.15
CA ILE A 5 3.34 -22.27 -1.29
C ILE A 5 4.53 -22.78 -2.11
N PHE A 6 4.30 -23.70 -3.06
CA PHE A 6 5.35 -24.23 -3.93
C PHE A 6 5.88 -23.18 -4.93
N THR A 7 5.02 -22.28 -5.42
CA THR A 7 5.41 -21.18 -6.32
C THR A 7 6.22 -20.10 -5.58
N LEU A 8 5.84 -19.77 -4.35
CA LEU A 8 6.62 -18.85 -3.51
C LEU A 8 8.00 -19.42 -3.13
N MET A 9 8.09 -20.74 -2.90
CA MET A 9 9.35 -21.41 -2.60
C MET A 9 10.26 -21.50 -3.83
N MET A 10 9.71 -21.66 -5.04
CA MET A 10 10.48 -21.65 -6.30
C MET A 10 11.01 -20.27 -6.66
N VAL A 11 10.30 -19.19 -6.36
CA VAL A 11 10.79 -17.81 -6.55
C VAL A 11 11.93 -17.51 -5.58
N ALA A 12 11.88 -17.98 -4.34
CA ALA A 12 12.97 -17.84 -3.37
C ALA A 12 14.25 -18.62 -3.75
N LEU A 13 14.11 -19.78 -4.40
CA LEU A 13 15.24 -20.59 -4.86
C LEU A 13 15.90 -20.06 -6.14
N ALA A 14 15.14 -19.38 -7.00
CA ALA A 14 15.68 -18.75 -8.21
C ALA A 14 16.56 -17.53 -7.92
N SER A 15 16.36 -16.83 -6.80
CA SER A 15 17.17 -15.69 -6.39
C SER A 15 18.54 -16.05 -5.82
N ALA A 16 18.74 -17.29 -5.38
CA ALA A 16 20.04 -17.74 -4.83
C ALA A 16 21.13 -18.01 -5.90
N SER A 17 20.77 -18.06 -7.18
CA SER A 17 21.69 -18.45 -8.27
C SER A 17 22.46 -17.28 -8.90
N PHE A 18 22.27 -16.04 -8.47
CA PHE A 18 22.94 -14.87 -9.06
C PHE A 18 24.07 -14.25 -8.20
N ALA A 19 24.52 -14.98 -7.17
CA ALA A 19 25.51 -14.44 -6.22
C ALA A 19 26.93 -14.96 -6.51
N GLN A 20 27.43 -14.78 -7.72
CA GLN A 20 28.87 -14.93 -7.97
C GLN A 20 29.30 -14.16 -9.22
N GLU A 21 29.70 -12.90 -9.04
CA GLU A 21 30.50 -12.23 -10.06
C GLU A 21 31.42 -11.14 -9.46
N ASN A 22 32.56 -10.98 -10.10
CA ASN A 22 33.76 -10.26 -9.77
C ASN A 22 33.60 -8.80 -9.30
N ALA A 23 34.64 -8.29 -8.60
CA ALA A 23 34.81 -6.95 -8.04
C ALA A 23 35.02 -5.82 -9.09
N GLU A 24 34.25 -5.81 -10.17
CA GLU A 24 33.99 -4.62 -10.97
C GLU A 24 32.85 -3.86 -10.31
N THR A 25 32.90 -2.53 -10.31
CA THR A 25 31.88 -1.64 -9.71
C THR A 25 30.48 -2.15 -10.01
N LYS A 26 29.85 -2.78 -9.00
CA LYS A 26 28.50 -3.36 -9.16
C LYS A 26 27.55 -2.23 -9.58
N LEU A 27 27.15 -2.24 -10.83
CA LEU A 27 26.18 -1.28 -11.37
C LEU A 27 24.81 -1.43 -10.72
N TRP A 28 24.47 -2.65 -10.29
CA TRP A 28 23.26 -2.99 -9.58
C TRP A 28 23.52 -3.30 -8.12
N THR A 29 22.71 -2.74 -7.24
CA THR A 29 22.66 -3.08 -5.81
C THR A 29 21.28 -3.60 -5.47
N ASN A 30 21.21 -4.84 -4.99
CA ASN A 30 19.97 -5.49 -4.62
C ASN A 30 19.90 -5.62 -3.10
N LYS A 31 18.72 -5.39 -2.55
CA LYS A 31 18.41 -5.61 -1.13
C LYS A 31 16.99 -6.13 -1.01
N GLY A 32 16.79 -7.11 -0.17
CA GLY A 32 15.46 -7.64 0.08
C GLY A 32 15.27 -8.02 1.54
N THR A 33 14.01 -8.02 1.97
CA THR A 33 13.59 -8.55 3.26
C THR A 33 12.31 -9.35 3.11
N VAL A 34 12.27 -10.52 3.71
CA VAL A 34 11.07 -11.33 3.86
C VAL A 34 10.73 -11.39 5.34
N GLY A 35 9.50 -11.09 5.69
CA GLY A 35 9.02 -11.07 7.07
C GLY A 35 7.75 -11.87 7.26
N LEU A 36 7.60 -12.48 8.44
CA LEU A 36 6.37 -13.07 8.91
C LEU A 36 6.14 -12.60 10.34
N ASN A 37 5.10 -11.79 10.51
CA ASN A 37 4.65 -11.32 11.81
C ASN A 37 3.43 -12.11 12.23
N PHE A 38 3.30 -12.43 13.52
CA PHE A 38 2.15 -13.13 14.05
C PHE A 38 1.85 -12.69 15.49
N SER A 39 0.57 -12.84 15.86
CA SER A 39 0.13 -12.76 17.24
C SER A 39 -0.95 -13.82 17.47
N GLN A 40 -1.00 -14.36 18.69
CA GLN A 40 -1.97 -15.35 19.09
C GLN A 40 -2.53 -15.04 20.47
N SER A 41 -3.84 -15.22 20.64
CA SER A 41 -4.50 -15.33 21.94
C SER A 41 -5.19 -16.70 22.03
N SER A 42 -5.09 -17.34 23.21
CA SER A 42 -5.73 -18.64 23.45
C SER A 42 -6.32 -18.67 24.85
N PHE A 43 -7.58 -19.05 24.93
CA PHE A 43 -8.35 -19.12 26.16
C PHE A 43 -8.90 -20.54 26.34
N THR A 44 -8.69 -21.14 27.51
CA THR A 44 -9.24 -22.42 27.91
C THR A 44 -9.90 -22.27 29.26
N ASN A 45 -11.22 -22.49 29.35
CA ASN A 45 -11.98 -22.36 30.58
C ASN A 45 -11.85 -20.99 31.28
N TRP A 46 -11.62 -19.93 30.49
CA TRP A 46 -11.42 -18.59 30.98
C TRP A 46 -12.75 -17.89 31.26
N ALA A 47 -13.11 -17.77 32.56
CA ALA A 47 -14.43 -17.29 32.99
C ALA A 47 -14.68 -15.80 32.69
N ALA A 48 -13.63 -14.98 32.56
CA ALA A 48 -13.76 -13.54 32.28
C ALA A 48 -14.10 -13.19 30.82
N GLY A 49 -14.28 -14.20 29.97
CA GLY A 49 -14.52 -14.00 28.53
C GLY A 49 -13.26 -13.84 27.71
N GLY A 50 -13.40 -13.83 26.38
CA GLY A 50 -12.29 -13.72 25.43
C GLY A 50 -12.53 -14.62 24.20
N GLN A 51 -11.83 -14.33 23.11
CA GLN A 51 -11.86 -15.14 21.89
C GLN A 51 -10.47 -15.59 21.52
N ASN A 52 -10.33 -16.86 21.14
CA ASN A 52 -9.11 -17.36 20.53
C ASN A 52 -8.90 -16.61 19.20
N ALA A 53 -7.70 -16.13 18.98
CA ALA A 53 -7.34 -15.45 17.76
C ALA A 53 -5.94 -15.83 17.30
N LEU A 54 -5.76 -15.94 16.00
CA LEU A 54 -4.48 -16.06 15.34
C LEU A 54 -4.40 -15.02 14.23
N ASN A 55 -3.45 -14.12 14.33
CA ASN A 55 -3.18 -13.10 13.32
C ASN A 55 -1.81 -13.36 12.70
N TRP A 56 -1.70 -13.20 11.39
CA TRP A 56 -0.42 -13.23 10.72
C TRP A 56 -0.38 -12.24 9.55
N ILE A 57 0.82 -11.69 9.29
CA ILE A 57 1.11 -10.79 8.17
C ILE A 57 2.43 -11.23 7.55
N GLY A 58 2.38 -11.69 6.30
CA GLY A 58 3.57 -11.90 5.47
C GLY A 58 3.95 -10.64 4.72
N THR A 59 5.25 -10.32 4.68
CA THR A 59 5.78 -9.15 3.97
C THR A 59 6.96 -9.54 3.09
N LEU A 60 7.07 -8.88 1.93
CA LEU A 60 8.25 -8.92 1.07
C LEU A 60 8.55 -7.49 0.65
N ASN A 61 9.77 -7.03 0.91
CA ASN A 61 10.30 -5.80 0.37
C ASN A 61 11.55 -6.13 -0.44
N TYR A 62 11.65 -5.60 -1.65
CA TYR A 62 12.80 -5.81 -2.52
C TYR A 62 13.17 -4.52 -3.24
N GLN A 63 14.45 -4.23 -3.29
CA GLN A 63 15.02 -3.07 -3.96
C GLN A 63 16.06 -3.54 -4.96
N ALA A 64 16.00 -3.00 -6.18
CA ALA A 64 16.99 -3.18 -7.22
C ALA A 64 17.38 -1.80 -7.76
N ASN A 65 18.57 -1.34 -7.39
CA ASN A 65 19.03 0.00 -7.67
C ASN A 65 20.23 -0.04 -8.62
N TYR A 66 20.15 0.70 -9.71
CA TYR A 66 21.21 0.87 -10.70
C TYR A 66 21.80 2.27 -10.60
N ALA A 67 23.12 2.37 -10.71
CA ALA A 67 23.81 3.66 -10.78
C ALA A 67 25.00 3.61 -11.72
N LYS A 68 25.06 4.57 -12.67
CA LYS A 68 26.20 4.74 -13.58
C LYS A 68 26.24 6.16 -14.16
N ASN A 69 27.39 6.80 -14.12
CA ASN A 69 27.66 8.07 -14.83
C ASN A 69 26.60 9.17 -14.59
N GLY A 70 26.14 9.34 -13.35
CA GLY A 70 25.13 10.34 -13.00
C GLY A 70 23.68 9.94 -13.32
N PHE A 71 23.45 8.78 -13.91
CA PHE A 71 22.13 8.16 -14.02
C PHE A 71 21.92 7.17 -12.88
N LYS A 72 20.74 7.19 -12.26
CA LYS A 72 20.28 6.20 -11.30
C LYS A 72 18.90 5.67 -11.68
N TRP A 73 18.62 4.44 -11.29
CA TRP A 73 17.32 3.83 -11.51
C TRP A 73 16.98 2.94 -10.31
N ASP A 74 16.12 3.45 -9.46
CA ASP A 74 15.74 2.83 -8.19
C ASP A 74 14.39 2.14 -8.33
N ASN A 75 14.36 0.83 -8.15
CA ASN A 75 13.15 0.02 -8.21
C ASN A 75 12.86 -0.56 -6.83
N THR A 76 11.63 -0.43 -6.36
CA THR A 76 11.19 -0.94 -5.07
C THR A 76 9.89 -1.71 -5.24
N LEU A 77 9.86 -2.96 -4.78
CA LEU A 77 8.66 -3.76 -4.62
C LEU A 77 8.39 -3.92 -3.12
N SER A 78 7.20 -3.54 -2.68
CA SER A 78 6.73 -3.74 -1.30
C SER A 78 5.40 -4.47 -1.34
N THR A 79 5.31 -5.60 -0.64
CA THR A 79 4.09 -6.38 -0.56
C THR A 79 3.78 -6.76 0.87
N SER A 80 2.49 -6.84 1.19
CA SER A 80 2.01 -7.41 2.44
C SER A 80 0.70 -8.15 2.23
N LEU A 81 0.49 -9.23 2.98
CA LEU A 81 -0.77 -9.97 3.03
C LEU A 81 -0.96 -10.51 4.43
N GLY A 82 -2.09 -10.21 5.06
CA GLY A 82 -2.40 -10.59 6.42
C GLY A 82 -3.83 -11.01 6.62
N TYR A 83 -4.02 -11.93 7.54
CA TYR A 83 -5.32 -12.45 7.94
C TYR A 83 -5.42 -12.65 9.44
N SER A 84 -6.63 -12.46 9.96
CA SER A 84 -7.05 -12.81 11.32
C SER A 84 -8.02 -13.97 11.30
N TYR A 85 -7.81 -14.94 12.17
CA TYR A 85 -8.71 -16.07 12.43
C TYR A 85 -9.23 -15.98 13.86
N PHE A 86 -10.54 -15.95 14.02
CA PHE A 86 -11.19 -15.97 15.33
C PHE A 86 -11.77 -17.36 15.60
N ASN A 87 -11.59 -17.86 16.83
CA ASN A 87 -12.03 -19.18 17.28
C ASN A 87 -11.63 -20.37 16.38
N PHE A 88 -10.75 -20.17 15.42
CA PHE A 88 -10.25 -21.15 14.42
C PHE A 88 -11.35 -21.86 13.59
N LYS A 89 -12.60 -21.39 13.66
CA LYS A 89 -13.76 -21.97 12.97
C LYS A 89 -14.34 -21.04 11.91
N ASP A 90 -14.12 -19.74 12.07
CA ASP A 90 -14.66 -18.72 11.19
C ASP A 90 -13.80 -18.54 9.94
N LYS A 91 -14.38 -17.92 8.90
CA LYS A 91 -13.62 -17.50 7.73
C LYS A 91 -12.58 -16.46 8.12
N PRO A 92 -11.37 -16.52 7.55
CA PRO A 92 -10.34 -15.54 7.84
C PRO A 92 -10.77 -14.14 7.41
N ILE A 93 -10.51 -13.16 8.27
CA ILE A 93 -10.71 -11.74 7.99
C ILE A 93 -9.39 -11.17 7.45
N LYS A 94 -9.43 -10.54 6.28
CA LYS A 94 -8.28 -9.89 5.70
C LYS A 94 -7.95 -8.62 6.51
N THR A 95 -6.72 -8.52 7.01
CA THR A 95 -6.26 -7.40 7.85
C THR A 95 -5.20 -6.55 7.19
N ASP A 96 -4.47 -7.12 6.23
CA ASP A 96 -3.48 -6.41 5.41
C ASP A 96 -3.47 -6.97 3.99
N ASP A 97 -3.29 -6.11 2.99
CA ASP A 97 -3.19 -6.53 1.60
C ASP A 97 -2.64 -5.38 0.75
N LYS A 98 -1.41 -5.52 0.28
CA LYS A 98 -0.75 -4.49 -0.51
C LYS A 98 0.21 -5.08 -1.53
N ILE A 99 0.15 -4.55 -2.73
CA ILE A 99 1.20 -4.63 -3.76
C ILE A 99 1.56 -3.20 -4.11
N GLU A 100 2.80 -2.82 -3.94
CA GLU A 100 3.31 -1.51 -4.32
C GLU A 100 4.63 -1.69 -5.07
N LEU A 101 4.68 -1.22 -6.31
CA LEU A 101 5.87 -1.16 -7.15
C LEU A 101 6.17 0.29 -7.48
N THR A 102 7.39 0.74 -7.21
CA THR A 102 7.88 2.06 -7.58
C THR A 102 9.15 1.92 -8.40
N SER A 103 9.23 2.63 -9.51
CA SER A 103 10.38 2.70 -10.41
C SER A 103 10.72 4.17 -10.62
N LEU A 104 11.87 4.62 -10.11
CA LEU A 104 12.32 6.00 -10.14
C LEU A 104 13.64 6.09 -10.94
N ALA A 105 13.58 6.66 -12.12
CA ALA A 105 14.75 7.01 -12.90
C ALA A 105 15.18 8.44 -12.55
N GLY A 106 16.46 8.64 -12.28
CA GLY A 106 17.06 9.91 -11.90
C GLY A 106 18.27 10.27 -12.76
N LEU A 107 18.33 11.51 -13.23
CA LEU A 107 19.50 12.06 -13.92
C LEU A 107 20.07 13.18 -13.07
N LYS A 108 21.35 13.05 -12.70
CA LYS A 108 22.05 14.00 -11.84
C LYS A 108 22.03 15.41 -12.42
N ALA A 109 21.45 16.36 -11.71
CA ALA A 109 21.49 17.79 -12.01
C ALA A 109 22.58 18.49 -11.17
N THR A 110 22.63 18.18 -9.85
CA THR A 110 23.68 18.65 -8.92
C THR A 110 24.06 17.49 -7.98
N GLU A 111 24.89 17.75 -6.97
CA GLU A 111 25.24 16.71 -5.98
C GLU A 111 24.05 16.21 -5.16
N LYS A 112 23.02 17.03 -4.99
CA LYS A 112 21.84 16.74 -4.14
C LYS A 112 20.53 16.75 -4.90
N LEU A 113 20.53 17.11 -6.19
CA LEU A 113 19.33 17.19 -7.02
C LEU A 113 19.48 16.33 -8.26
N ASN A 114 18.41 15.59 -8.59
CA ASN A 114 18.26 14.83 -9.81
C ASN A 114 16.97 15.26 -10.53
N TYR A 115 16.98 15.32 -11.85
CA TYR A 115 15.74 15.25 -12.61
C TYR A 115 15.18 13.84 -12.45
N SER A 116 13.87 13.71 -12.28
CA SER A 116 13.24 12.43 -11.95
C SER A 116 12.07 12.11 -12.86
N LEU A 117 11.97 10.82 -13.21
CA LEU A 117 10.78 10.21 -13.81
C LEU A 117 10.39 9.02 -12.93
N GLU A 118 9.20 9.04 -12.37
CA GLU A 118 8.70 8.00 -11.47
C GLU A 118 7.47 7.32 -12.05
N LEU A 119 7.48 5.99 -12.09
CA LEU A 119 6.32 5.14 -12.31
C LEU A 119 6.00 4.42 -11.00
N ALA A 120 4.78 4.57 -10.51
CA ALA A 120 4.29 3.85 -9.34
C ALA A 120 3.03 3.06 -9.70
N PHE A 121 2.96 1.83 -9.16
CA PHE A 121 1.78 0.97 -9.25
C PHE A 121 1.42 0.50 -7.85
N ARG A 122 0.12 0.55 -7.50
CA ARG A 122 -0.41 0.02 -6.23
C ARG A 122 -1.70 -0.75 -6.47
N SER A 123 -1.84 -1.90 -5.82
CA SER A 123 -3.06 -2.72 -5.81
C SER A 123 -3.08 -3.66 -4.60
N GLN A 124 -3.95 -4.66 -4.65
CA GLN A 124 -4.15 -5.70 -3.64
C GLN A 124 -4.08 -7.08 -4.30
N PHE A 125 -3.85 -8.14 -3.50
CA PHE A 125 -3.83 -9.54 -3.96
C PHE A 125 -5.20 -10.20 -3.93
N ALA A 126 -5.91 -10.01 -2.82
CA ALA A 126 -7.05 -10.82 -2.43
C ALA A 126 -8.34 -10.02 -2.32
N ASN A 127 -9.48 -10.69 -2.38
CA ASN A 127 -10.76 -10.08 -2.11
C ASN A 127 -10.83 -9.61 -0.66
N GLY A 128 -11.30 -8.38 -0.44
CA GLY A 128 -11.70 -7.85 0.84
C GLY A 128 -13.21 -7.73 0.92
N PHE A 129 -13.75 -7.93 2.10
CA PHE A 129 -15.18 -7.92 2.36
C PHE A 129 -15.52 -6.93 3.48
N ASP A 130 -16.75 -6.49 3.55
CA ASP A 130 -17.26 -5.72 4.66
C ASP A 130 -17.60 -6.67 5.81
N TYR A 131 -16.62 -6.89 6.70
CA TYR A 131 -16.75 -7.84 7.79
C TYR A 131 -17.60 -7.31 8.94
N GLU A 132 -17.93 -6.02 8.97
CA GLU A 132 -18.73 -5.40 10.03
C GLU A 132 -20.23 -5.47 9.74
N THR A 133 -20.62 -5.25 8.48
CA THR A 133 -22.04 -5.20 8.10
C THR A 133 -22.49 -6.42 7.30
N ASP A 134 -21.72 -6.83 6.31
CA ASP A 134 -22.02 -7.99 5.44
C ASP A 134 -20.75 -8.64 4.90
N SER A 135 -20.36 -9.74 5.50
CA SER A 135 -19.17 -10.51 5.08
C SER A 135 -19.28 -11.14 3.67
N THR A 136 -20.41 -11.02 2.99
CA THR A 136 -20.59 -11.41 1.59
C THR A 136 -20.37 -10.24 0.63
N HIS A 137 -20.49 -9.00 1.14
CA HIS A 137 -20.30 -7.78 0.37
C HIS A 137 -18.81 -7.51 0.13
N ARG A 138 -18.36 -7.67 -1.12
CA ARG A 138 -16.97 -7.39 -1.48
C ARG A 138 -16.74 -5.90 -1.59
N ILE A 139 -15.69 -5.41 -0.93
CA ILE A 139 -15.28 -4.00 -0.96
C ILE A 139 -13.95 -3.79 -1.69
N SER A 140 -13.15 -4.84 -1.92
CA SER A 140 -11.89 -4.72 -2.68
C SER A 140 -11.45 -6.04 -3.30
N LYS A 141 -10.64 -5.97 -4.35
CA LYS A 141 -9.92 -7.10 -4.97
C LYS A 141 -8.72 -6.60 -5.79
N PHE A 142 -8.03 -7.52 -6.49
CA PHE A 142 -6.96 -7.14 -7.42
C PHE A 142 -7.47 -6.15 -8.48
N LEU A 143 -6.79 -5.01 -8.64
CA LEU A 143 -7.19 -3.86 -9.46
C LEU A 143 -8.57 -3.26 -9.12
N ALA A 144 -9.03 -3.44 -7.90
CA ALA A 144 -10.20 -2.75 -7.37
C ALA A 144 -9.98 -2.42 -5.87
N PRO A 145 -9.16 -1.37 -5.58
CA PRO A 145 -8.55 -0.42 -6.52
C PRO A 145 -7.21 -0.88 -7.09
N GLY A 146 -6.88 -0.36 -8.27
CA GLY A 146 -5.54 -0.30 -8.84
C GLY A 146 -5.16 1.14 -9.12
N TYR A 147 -3.95 1.57 -8.76
CA TYR A 147 -3.45 2.91 -9.04
C TYR A 147 -2.20 2.83 -9.89
N ILE A 148 -2.16 3.58 -10.98
CA ILE A 148 -0.96 3.79 -11.80
C ILE A 148 -0.66 5.29 -11.80
N THR A 149 0.55 5.66 -11.40
CA THR A 149 0.97 7.05 -11.33
C THR A 149 2.26 7.21 -12.11
N LEU A 150 2.30 8.19 -13.00
CA LEU A 150 3.50 8.60 -13.74
C LEU A 150 3.79 10.06 -13.45
N GLY A 151 4.97 10.34 -12.87
CA GLY A 151 5.37 11.67 -12.44
C GLY A 151 6.71 12.10 -13.03
N LEU A 152 6.78 13.32 -13.55
CA LEU A 152 8.00 13.98 -14.00
C LEU A 152 8.32 15.15 -13.06
N GLY A 153 9.54 15.20 -12.55
CA GLY A 153 9.90 16.20 -11.55
C GLY A 153 11.36 16.26 -11.18
N VAL A 154 11.60 16.53 -9.91
CA VAL A 154 12.94 16.63 -9.32
C VAL A 154 12.99 15.88 -8.01
N GLU A 155 14.07 15.16 -7.81
CA GLU A 155 14.35 14.47 -6.56
C GLU A 155 15.50 15.17 -5.84
N TRP A 156 15.27 15.51 -4.57
CA TRP A 156 16.24 16.10 -3.66
C TRP A 156 16.70 15.06 -2.64
N VAL A 157 18.00 14.80 -2.60
CA VAL A 157 18.65 13.82 -1.71
C VAL A 157 19.75 14.55 -0.93
N PRO A 158 19.43 15.27 0.15
CA PRO A 158 20.42 16.04 0.92
C PRO A 158 21.42 15.16 1.66
N ASN A 159 21.01 13.94 2.05
CA ASN A 159 21.82 12.96 2.77
C ASN A 159 21.29 11.54 2.56
N LYS A 160 21.97 10.54 3.14
CA LYS A 160 21.62 9.11 2.98
C LYS A 160 20.33 8.67 3.71
N TYR A 161 19.76 9.52 4.57
CA TYR A 161 18.59 9.18 5.39
C TYR A 161 17.30 9.77 4.85
N PHE A 162 17.39 10.82 4.04
CA PHE A 162 16.23 11.55 3.56
C PHE A 162 16.26 11.74 2.05
N SER A 163 15.13 11.55 1.41
CA SER A 163 14.90 11.92 0.01
C SER A 163 13.49 12.50 -0.16
N MET A 164 13.34 13.42 -1.10
CA MET A 164 12.07 14.02 -1.46
C MET A 164 11.98 14.13 -2.97
N ASN A 165 10.95 13.53 -3.57
CA ASN A 165 10.64 13.64 -4.98
C ASN A 165 9.41 14.55 -5.17
N PHE A 166 9.56 15.66 -5.87
CA PHE A 166 8.47 16.56 -6.23
C PHE A 166 8.24 16.49 -7.73
N ALA A 167 7.09 15.98 -8.14
CA ALA A 167 6.67 15.79 -9.51
C ALA A 167 5.46 16.69 -9.83
N PRO A 168 5.67 17.93 -10.30
CA PRO A 168 4.59 18.87 -10.64
C PRO A 168 3.79 18.44 -11.88
N ILE A 169 4.30 17.52 -12.67
CA ILE A 169 3.63 16.95 -13.84
C ILE A 169 3.39 15.47 -13.54
N THR A 170 2.22 15.17 -13.00
CA THR A 170 1.85 13.82 -12.58
C THR A 170 0.49 13.43 -13.14
N GLY A 171 0.45 12.32 -13.88
CA GLY A 171 -0.78 11.63 -14.25
C GLY A 171 -1.05 10.48 -13.28
N ARG A 172 -2.27 10.34 -12.78
CA ARG A 172 -2.75 9.21 -11.97
C ARG A 172 -3.95 8.58 -12.63
N VAL A 173 -3.98 7.26 -12.71
CA VAL A 173 -5.13 6.48 -13.17
C VAL A 173 -5.56 5.57 -12.03
N THR A 174 -6.80 5.73 -11.59
CA THR A 174 -7.47 4.82 -10.65
C THR A 174 -8.29 3.82 -11.44
N ILE A 175 -8.09 2.53 -11.21
CA ILE A 175 -8.78 1.43 -11.88
C ILE A 175 -9.66 0.71 -10.86
N VAL A 176 -10.91 0.46 -11.21
CA VAL A 176 -11.86 -0.33 -10.42
C VAL A 176 -12.34 -1.50 -11.28
N ASN A 177 -11.58 -2.59 -11.27
CA ASN A 177 -11.87 -3.80 -12.05
C ASN A 177 -12.93 -4.68 -11.34
N ASP A 178 -14.02 -4.06 -10.94
CA ASP A 178 -15.19 -4.71 -10.33
C ASP A 178 -16.45 -3.92 -10.67
N SER A 179 -17.39 -4.54 -11.37
CA SER A 179 -18.58 -3.84 -11.86
C SER A 179 -19.47 -3.34 -10.73
N LEU A 180 -19.62 -4.12 -9.63
CA LEU A 180 -20.44 -3.70 -8.49
C LEU A 180 -19.84 -2.49 -7.76
N LEU A 181 -18.52 -2.48 -7.62
CA LEU A 181 -17.80 -1.35 -7.03
C LEU A 181 -17.82 -0.13 -7.95
N ALA A 182 -17.66 -0.33 -9.27
CA ALA A 182 -17.74 0.73 -10.26
C ALA A 182 -19.14 1.36 -10.29
N GLU A 183 -20.20 0.56 -10.28
CA GLU A 183 -21.58 1.05 -10.21
C GLU A 183 -21.86 1.92 -8.98
N LYS A 184 -21.20 1.64 -7.86
CA LYS A 184 -21.29 2.44 -6.63
C LYS A 184 -20.37 3.66 -6.58
N GLY A 185 -19.54 3.88 -7.60
CA GLY A 185 -18.54 4.97 -7.60
C GLY A 185 -17.41 4.76 -6.58
N ALA A 186 -17.11 3.51 -6.22
CA ALA A 186 -16.05 3.21 -5.27
C ALA A 186 -14.71 3.77 -5.75
N TYR A 187 -13.86 4.21 -4.81
CA TYR A 187 -12.53 4.77 -5.09
C TYR A 187 -12.55 6.02 -5.99
N GLY A 188 -13.67 6.75 -6.03
CA GLY A 188 -13.81 8.01 -6.75
C GLY A 188 -14.06 7.89 -8.24
N VAL A 189 -14.31 6.70 -8.80
CA VAL A 189 -14.80 6.59 -10.17
C VAL A 189 -16.24 7.10 -10.28
N GLU A 190 -16.70 7.45 -11.47
CA GLU A 190 -18.06 7.89 -11.70
C GLU A 190 -19.04 6.72 -11.49
N ALA A 191 -19.98 6.90 -10.56
CA ALA A 191 -21.00 5.90 -10.28
C ALA A 191 -21.98 5.73 -11.45
N GLY A 192 -22.68 4.59 -11.53
CA GLY A 192 -23.79 4.42 -12.45
C GLY A 192 -24.98 5.31 -12.05
N TYR A 193 -25.75 5.76 -13.04
CA TYR A 193 -26.92 6.61 -12.83
C TYR A 193 -27.94 6.42 -13.94
N PHE A 194 -29.21 6.74 -13.64
CA PHE A 194 -30.23 6.83 -14.68
C PHE A 194 -30.07 8.11 -15.52
N ASN A 195 -30.19 7.98 -16.83
CA ASN A 195 -30.16 9.11 -17.73
C ASN A 195 -31.20 10.16 -17.31
N PRO A 196 -30.82 11.43 -17.06
CA PRO A 196 -31.75 12.46 -16.64
C PRO A 196 -32.89 12.73 -17.65
N ASN A 197 -32.68 12.38 -18.92
CA ASN A 197 -33.65 12.56 -19.99
C ASN A 197 -34.50 11.32 -20.28
N ASP A 198 -34.11 10.16 -19.75
CA ASP A 198 -34.81 8.87 -19.91
C ASP A 198 -34.58 8.00 -18.69
N SER A 199 -35.54 7.95 -17.79
CA SER A 199 -35.45 7.17 -16.54
C SER A 199 -35.43 5.65 -16.73
N THR A 200 -35.55 5.17 -17.96
CA THR A 200 -35.42 3.74 -18.30
C THR A 200 -34.01 3.38 -18.80
N ASP A 201 -33.19 4.39 -19.13
CA ASP A 201 -31.84 4.24 -19.65
C ASP A 201 -30.82 4.33 -18.49
N TRP A 202 -30.22 3.21 -18.14
CA TRP A 202 -29.17 3.12 -17.12
C TRP A 202 -27.80 3.31 -17.73
N ILE A 203 -27.07 4.31 -17.27
CA ILE A 203 -25.67 4.57 -17.63
C ILE A 203 -24.76 3.91 -16.58
N SER A 204 -24.03 2.87 -16.99
CA SER A 204 -23.14 2.10 -16.09
C SER A 204 -21.99 2.93 -15.55
N GLY A 205 -21.59 2.64 -14.32
CA GLY A 205 -20.45 3.25 -13.64
C GLY A 205 -19.13 3.04 -14.39
N LYS A 206 -18.23 3.99 -14.29
CA LYS A 206 -16.92 3.93 -14.93
C LYS A 206 -15.94 3.08 -14.16
N HIS A 207 -15.12 2.31 -14.87
CA HIS A 207 -14.07 1.46 -14.33
C HIS A 207 -12.71 2.16 -14.16
N ALA A 208 -12.61 3.41 -14.61
CA ALA A 208 -11.36 4.17 -14.49
C ALA A 208 -11.64 5.66 -14.26
N ARG A 209 -10.76 6.28 -13.48
CA ARG A 209 -10.68 7.72 -13.25
C ARG A 209 -9.29 8.20 -13.62
N TYR A 210 -9.23 9.32 -14.31
CA TYR A 210 -7.98 9.96 -14.75
C TYR A 210 -7.81 11.29 -14.04
N GLU A 211 -6.63 11.51 -13.51
CA GLU A 211 -6.28 12.69 -12.76
C GLU A 211 -4.94 13.25 -13.26
N PHE A 212 -4.79 14.55 -13.18
CA PHE A 212 -3.55 15.24 -13.54
C PHE A 212 -3.23 16.28 -12.47
N GLY A 213 -1.99 16.28 -11.95
CA GLY A 213 -1.69 17.14 -10.83
C GLY A 213 -0.22 17.18 -10.42
N ALA A 214 0.02 17.53 -9.17
CA ALA A 214 1.33 17.48 -8.54
C ALA A 214 1.38 16.37 -7.49
N ARG A 215 2.52 15.69 -7.41
CA ARG A 215 2.82 14.68 -6.39
C ARG A 215 4.11 15.01 -5.67
N LEU A 216 4.10 14.85 -4.35
CA LEU A 216 5.29 14.95 -3.49
C LEU A 216 5.42 13.65 -2.70
N VAL A 217 6.59 13.04 -2.75
CA VAL A 217 6.93 11.87 -1.92
C VAL A 217 8.18 12.18 -1.12
N ALA A 218 8.04 12.21 0.21
CA ALA A 218 9.17 12.34 1.13
C ALA A 218 9.41 11.01 1.83
N LYS A 219 10.66 10.55 1.87
CA LYS A 219 11.10 9.32 2.54
C LYS A 219 12.17 9.63 3.56
N LEU A 220 12.02 9.06 4.74
CA LEU A 220 13.00 9.11 5.83
C LEU A 220 13.29 7.68 6.27
N ASP A 221 14.56 7.31 6.35
CA ASP A 221 15.04 6.03 6.86
C ASP A 221 16.23 6.28 7.76
N VAL A 222 16.01 6.27 9.08
CA VAL A 222 17.00 6.69 10.08
C VAL A 222 17.15 5.67 11.20
N PRO A 223 18.39 5.22 11.49
CA PRO A 223 18.68 4.50 12.71
C PRO A 223 18.64 5.50 13.89
N ILE A 224 17.64 5.32 14.77
CA ILE A 224 17.49 6.15 15.98
C ILE A 224 18.49 5.68 17.05
N ALA A 225 18.70 4.35 17.14
CA ALA A 225 19.66 3.72 18.04
C ALA A 225 20.21 2.44 17.36
N GLU A 226 21.15 1.76 17.99
CA GLU A 226 21.84 0.58 17.45
C GLU A 226 20.89 -0.51 16.92
N ASN A 227 19.76 -0.74 17.62
CA ASN A 227 18.77 -1.76 17.26
C ASN A 227 17.40 -1.17 16.92
N ILE A 228 17.31 0.15 16.72
CA ILE A 228 16.04 0.83 16.48
C ILE A 228 16.15 1.62 15.17
N ASN A 229 15.31 1.27 14.20
CA ASN A 229 15.21 1.98 12.95
C ASN A 229 13.81 2.58 12.76
N PHE A 230 13.76 3.82 12.26
CA PHE A 230 12.52 4.51 11.95
C PHE A 230 12.45 4.82 10.47
N ASN A 231 11.37 4.34 9.83
CA ASN A 231 11.04 4.60 8.44
C ASN A 231 9.77 5.44 8.38
N SER A 232 9.76 6.47 7.54
CA SER A 232 8.57 7.27 7.25
C SER A 232 8.48 7.54 5.75
N LYS A 233 7.29 7.39 5.17
CA LYS A 233 6.98 7.74 3.79
C LYS A 233 5.71 8.58 3.79
N LEU A 234 5.85 9.84 3.41
CA LEU A 234 4.73 10.77 3.21
C LEU A 234 4.54 10.96 1.71
N GLU A 235 3.34 10.73 1.23
CA GLU A 235 2.91 11.03 -0.13
C GLU A 235 1.76 12.03 -0.09
N LEU A 236 1.91 13.10 -0.86
CA LEU A 236 0.89 14.12 -1.06
C LEU A 236 0.55 14.18 -2.55
N PHE A 237 -0.73 14.28 -2.89
CA PHE A 237 -1.18 14.48 -4.25
C PHE A 237 -2.24 15.58 -4.32
N SER A 238 -2.10 16.47 -5.30
CA SER A 238 -3.04 17.55 -5.59
C SER A 238 -3.51 17.41 -7.03
N ASN A 239 -4.83 17.23 -7.23
CA ASN A 239 -5.42 17.12 -8.56
C ASN A 239 -5.70 18.52 -9.11
N TYR A 240 -5.03 18.93 -10.19
CA TYR A 240 -5.22 20.24 -10.82
C TYR A 240 -6.58 20.39 -11.51
N LEU A 241 -7.21 19.27 -11.89
CA LEU A 241 -8.46 19.24 -12.63
C LEU A 241 -9.68 19.31 -11.73
N ASP A 242 -9.51 18.97 -10.44
CA ASP A 242 -10.61 18.98 -9.46
C ASP A 242 -10.11 19.48 -8.10
N HIS A 243 -10.46 20.72 -7.75
CA HIS A 243 -10.20 21.34 -6.46
C HIS A 243 -8.74 21.19 -5.97
N PRO A 244 -7.75 21.86 -6.58
CA PRO A 244 -6.32 21.65 -6.30
C PRO A 244 -5.88 21.85 -4.85
N LEU A 245 -6.68 22.53 -4.02
CA LEU A 245 -6.40 22.70 -2.59
C LEU A 245 -6.84 21.51 -1.73
N ARG A 246 -7.54 20.53 -2.29
CA ARG A 246 -7.86 19.28 -1.63
C ARG A 246 -6.72 18.32 -1.87
N ILE A 247 -5.85 18.20 -0.88
CA ILE A 247 -4.62 17.40 -0.98
C ILE A 247 -4.89 16.02 -0.39
N ASP A 248 -4.69 14.98 -1.20
CA ASP A 248 -4.67 13.61 -0.72
C ASP A 248 -3.38 13.38 0.07
N VAL A 249 -3.49 12.65 1.16
CA VAL A 249 -2.38 12.32 2.07
C VAL A 249 -2.33 10.81 2.25
N ASP A 250 -1.16 10.20 2.03
CA ASP A 250 -0.83 8.82 2.39
C ASP A 250 0.46 8.87 3.22
N TRP A 251 0.37 8.58 4.52
CA TRP A 251 1.50 8.68 5.43
C TRP A 251 1.72 7.37 6.17
N GLN A 252 2.80 6.70 5.83
CA GLN A 252 3.21 5.43 6.39
C GLN A 252 4.43 5.63 7.30
N ASN A 253 4.36 5.11 8.52
CA ASN A 253 5.48 5.11 9.45
C ASN A 253 5.71 3.70 9.97
N GLN A 254 6.98 3.37 10.23
CA GLN A 254 7.36 2.11 10.84
C GLN A 254 8.54 2.31 11.78
N LEU A 255 8.38 1.89 13.02
CA LEU A 255 9.43 1.76 14.00
C LEU A 255 9.78 0.27 14.14
N ILE A 256 11.03 -0.09 13.87
CA ILE A 256 11.52 -1.47 13.92
C ILE A 256 12.51 -1.57 15.09
N LEU A 257 12.22 -2.47 16.02
CA LEU A 257 13.08 -2.79 17.16
C LEU A 257 13.66 -4.20 16.94
N LYS A 258 14.94 -4.28 16.64
CA LYS A 258 15.64 -5.56 16.43
C LYS A 258 16.01 -6.19 17.75
N VAL A 259 15.46 -7.37 18.04
CA VAL A 259 15.82 -8.18 19.21
C VAL A 259 17.12 -8.95 18.92
N ASN A 260 17.23 -9.52 17.70
CA ASN A 260 18.43 -10.19 17.20
C ASN A 260 18.44 -10.16 15.64
N SER A 261 19.27 -11.00 15.00
CA SER A 261 19.43 -11.03 13.53
C SER A 261 18.17 -11.44 12.76
N TRP A 262 17.19 -12.09 13.39
CA TRP A 262 15.98 -12.60 12.75
C TRP A 262 14.68 -12.23 13.48
N LEU A 263 14.73 -11.91 14.78
CA LEU A 263 13.55 -11.54 15.59
C LEU A 263 13.48 -10.03 15.73
N ASN A 264 12.31 -9.47 15.45
CA ASN A 264 12.04 -8.05 15.62
C ASN A 264 10.64 -7.81 16.21
N CYS A 265 10.49 -6.64 16.82
CA CYS A 265 9.21 -6.05 17.17
C CYS A 265 9.02 -4.80 16.29
N SER A 266 7.83 -4.55 15.79
CA SER A 266 7.58 -3.34 14.99
C SER A 266 6.24 -2.71 15.31
N ILE A 267 6.22 -1.38 15.24
CA ILE A 267 5.00 -0.56 15.27
C ILE A 267 4.91 0.09 13.92
N ALA A 268 3.83 -0.18 13.19
CA ALA A 268 3.53 0.43 11.90
C ALA A 268 2.26 1.25 12.00
N THR A 269 2.27 2.48 11.45
CA THR A 269 1.08 3.32 11.32
C THR A 269 0.88 3.71 9.87
N HIS A 270 -0.38 3.80 9.44
CA HIS A 270 -0.75 4.24 8.11
C HIS A 270 -1.96 5.16 8.22
N LEU A 271 -1.77 6.40 7.81
CA LEU A 271 -2.81 7.42 7.74
C LEU A 271 -3.10 7.71 6.27
N ILE A 272 -4.38 7.64 5.90
CA ILE A 272 -4.86 8.00 4.57
C ILE A 272 -5.95 9.05 4.71
N TYR A 273 -5.84 10.12 3.93
CA TYR A 273 -6.91 11.08 3.68
C TYR A 273 -7.02 11.28 2.18
N ASP A 274 -8.17 10.94 1.63
CA ASP A 274 -8.49 11.11 0.22
C ASP A 274 -9.92 11.66 0.15
N TYR A 275 -10.06 12.88 -0.36
CA TYR A 275 -11.36 13.56 -0.42
C TYR A 275 -12.36 12.82 -1.32
N ASP A 276 -11.88 12.14 -2.32
CA ASP A 276 -12.70 11.52 -3.36
C ASP A 276 -13.22 10.13 -2.97
N VAL A 277 -12.65 9.54 -1.91
CA VAL A 277 -13.14 8.27 -1.35
C VAL A 277 -14.42 8.53 -0.55
N PRO A 278 -15.57 8.00 -1.01
CA PRO A 278 -16.83 8.16 -0.29
C PRO A 278 -16.87 7.30 0.97
N PHE A 279 -17.34 7.88 2.08
CA PHE A 279 -17.71 7.16 3.28
C PHE A 279 -19.21 7.16 3.46
N PHE A 280 -19.75 6.04 3.92
CA PHE A 280 -21.16 5.91 4.25
C PHE A 280 -21.32 5.89 5.78
N GLU A 281 -22.21 6.71 6.32
CA GLU A 281 -22.55 6.62 7.73
C GLU A 281 -23.50 5.45 7.95
N ILE A 282 -23.35 4.76 9.08
CA ILE A 282 -24.30 3.76 9.50
C ILE A 282 -25.51 4.49 10.09
N ASP A 283 -26.69 4.29 9.52
CA ASP A 283 -27.94 4.78 10.06
C ASP A 283 -28.20 4.10 11.41
N PRO A 284 -28.28 4.86 12.53
CA PRO A 284 -28.48 4.29 13.85
C PRO A 284 -29.83 3.51 13.99
N ALA A 285 -30.82 3.82 13.15
CA ALA A 285 -32.12 3.21 13.20
C ALA A 285 -32.17 1.86 12.48
N THR A 286 -31.41 1.72 11.37
CA THR A 286 -31.45 0.52 10.54
C THR A 286 -30.17 -0.33 10.68
N SER A 287 -29.12 0.21 11.28
CA SER A 287 -27.77 -0.36 11.33
C SER A 287 -27.17 -0.66 9.93
N LEU A 288 -27.71 -0.01 8.89
CA LEU A 288 -27.25 -0.14 7.51
C LEU A 288 -26.51 1.13 7.09
N PRO A 289 -25.57 1.04 6.11
CA PRO A 289 -24.95 2.22 5.51
C PRO A 289 -26.02 3.14 4.88
N SER A 290 -25.86 4.44 5.08
CA SER A 290 -26.73 5.45 4.45
C SER A 290 -26.61 5.38 2.93
N ASP A 291 -27.71 5.68 2.21
CA ASP A 291 -27.71 5.73 0.74
C ASP A 291 -26.90 6.91 0.19
N THR A 292 -26.61 7.90 1.03
CA THR A 292 -25.85 9.12 0.64
C THR A 292 -24.43 9.08 1.19
N PRO A 293 -23.40 9.07 0.30
CA PRO A 293 -22.03 9.10 0.75
C PRO A 293 -21.61 10.48 1.27
N ILE A 294 -20.84 10.49 2.36
CA ILE A 294 -20.15 11.69 2.85
C ILE A 294 -18.77 11.73 2.18
N LYS A 295 -18.56 12.75 1.35
CA LYS A 295 -17.25 12.96 0.72
C LYS A 295 -16.34 13.82 1.60
N GLY A 296 -15.05 13.46 1.64
CA GLY A 296 -13.99 14.32 2.15
C GLY A 296 -13.94 14.56 3.65
N SER A 297 -14.53 13.71 4.45
CA SER A 297 -14.68 13.99 5.86
C SER A 297 -13.92 13.07 6.82
N LYS A 298 -13.38 11.95 6.36
CA LYS A 298 -12.80 10.97 7.28
C LYS A 298 -11.34 10.65 6.95
N VAL A 299 -10.50 10.81 7.96
CA VAL A 299 -9.14 10.27 7.99
C VAL A 299 -9.23 8.79 8.31
N GLN A 300 -8.58 7.97 7.49
CA GLN A 300 -8.41 6.54 7.77
C GLN A 300 -7.09 6.36 8.52
N PHE A 301 -7.12 5.65 9.63
CA PHE A 301 -5.93 5.37 10.42
C PHE A 301 -5.85 3.89 10.76
N LYS A 302 -4.67 3.31 10.54
CA LYS A 302 -4.37 1.93 10.89
C LYS A 302 -3.09 1.91 11.70
N GLU A 303 -3.09 1.15 12.80
CA GLU A 303 -1.93 0.87 13.63
C GLU A 303 -1.76 -0.64 13.77
N VAL A 304 -0.51 -1.11 13.69
CA VAL A 304 -0.17 -2.52 13.86
C VAL A 304 1.08 -2.62 14.73
N LEU A 305 0.92 -3.20 15.92
CA LEU A 305 2.03 -3.67 16.77
C LEU A 305 2.24 -5.16 16.48
N SER A 306 3.44 -5.56 16.13
CA SER A 306 3.73 -6.93 15.75
C SER A 306 5.08 -7.42 16.28
N LEU A 307 5.13 -8.72 16.58
CA LEU A 307 6.35 -9.49 16.79
C LEU A 307 6.54 -10.40 15.59
N GLY A 308 7.73 -10.44 15.02
CA GLY A 308 7.93 -11.20 13.79
C GLY A 308 9.36 -11.67 13.57
N ILE A 309 9.48 -12.59 12.63
CA ILE A 309 10.75 -13.02 12.07
C ILE A 309 10.98 -12.31 10.73
N MET A 310 12.19 -11.85 10.49
CA MET A 310 12.58 -11.18 9.28
C MET A 310 13.97 -11.63 8.84
N PHE A 311 14.11 -11.92 7.56
CA PHE A 311 15.34 -12.33 6.93
C PHE A 311 15.70 -11.35 5.80
N ASN A 312 16.98 -11.00 5.72
CA ASN A 312 17.51 -10.27 4.58
C ASN A 312 17.85 -11.27 3.45
N ILE A 313 17.56 -10.88 2.21
CA ILE A 313 17.82 -11.67 0.99
C ILE A 313 18.55 -10.84 -0.05
#